data_cee56294143df539fdf0a4e2276b737c
#
_entry.id   cee56294143df539fdf0a4e2276b737c
#
_cell.length_a   1.000
_cell.length_b   1.000
_cell.length_c   1.000
_cell.angle_alpha   90.00
_cell.angle_beta   90.00
_cell.angle_gamma   90.00
#
_symmetry.space_group_name_H-M   'P 1'
#
loop_
_entity.id
_entity.type
_entity.pdbx_description
1 polymer ?
#
loop_
_entity_poly.entity_id
_entity_poly.type
_entity_poly.pdbx_seq_one_letter_code
_entity_poly.pdbx_strand_id
1 'polypeptide(L)'
;MTYYDALETRAPEVREAALMAALPAQVAHAKAHAPAFADLLKNVDAASVNSRAALAQLPVIRKTELLERQKASRAAGGNVFGGFSTLGFGQGMTRVFASPGTIYEPEGTRADYWRMARTMFAAGFRPGELIHNCFSYHFTPAGSMMETGAHALGCTVFPGGIGQTEQQVTAMAELQPAGYIGTPSFLKIILEKAAEMGVALPSVRKALVSGEAFPPSLRDWMTAQGVDAYQCYATADVGLIAYETAAREGLVLDEGVIVEIVRPGTGDPVPEGEVGELVITTLNPDYPLIRFGTGDLSAILPGQCPTGRTGQRIKGWMGRADQTTKIRGMFVHPAQVAEIVKRFPEVSKARLIVTGEMANDQMALHVETGVLADEGLKARVADAVRDVTKLRGEVHLVAQGSLANDGKVIEDARSYQ
;
A
#
# COMPACT_ATOMS: atom_id res chain seq x y z
N MET A 1 -28.26 6.24 -4.14
CA MET A 1 -27.38 7.39 -3.77
C MET A 1 -26.15 7.31 -4.68
N THR A 2 -25.68 8.45 -5.16
CA THR A 2 -24.51 8.54 -6.08
C THR A 2 -23.21 8.68 -5.29
N TYR A 3 -23.27 9.22 -4.07
CA TYR A 3 -22.14 9.47 -3.18
C TYR A 3 -22.34 8.77 -1.84
N TYR A 4 -21.25 8.43 -1.17
CA TYR A 4 -21.27 7.82 0.16
C TYR A 4 -21.81 8.82 1.18
N ASP A 5 -21.32 10.05 1.15
CA ASP A 5 -21.77 11.15 1.98
C ASP A 5 -21.58 12.52 1.28
N ALA A 6 -22.00 13.59 1.94
CA ALA A 6 -21.90 14.96 1.44
C ALA A 6 -20.46 15.50 1.38
N LEU A 7 -19.50 14.86 2.04
CA LEU A 7 -18.10 15.29 2.03
C LEU A 7 -17.48 15.13 0.63
N GLU A 8 -17.93 14.13 -0.14
CA GLU A 8 -17.40 13.86 -1.48
C GLU A 8 -17.66 15.00 -2.48
N THR A 9 -18.68 15.83 -2.24
CA THR A 9 -19.11 16.90 -3.16
C THR A 9 -19.02 18.31 -2.56
N ARG A 10 -18.48 18.45 -1.34
CA ARG A 10 -18.27 19.77 -0.73
C ARG A 10 -17.25 20.57 -1.55
N ALA A 11 -17.39 21.90 -1.55
CA ALA A 11 -16.46 22.76 -2.30
C ALA A 11 -15.00 22.50 -1.87
N PRO A 12 -14.04 22.49 -2.83
CA PRO A 12 -12.62 22.22 -2.53
C PRO A 12 -12.06 23.12 -1.43
N GLU A 13 -12.44 24.42 -1.43
CA GLU A 13 -11.99 25.41 -0.47
C GLU A 13 -12.53 25.10 0.95
N VAL A 14 -13.76 24.61 1.04
CA VAL A 14 -14.38 24.17 2.31
C VAL A 14 -13.67 22.92 2.83
N ARG A 15 -13.31 22.00 1.94
CA ARG A 15 -12.53 20.81 2.31
C ARG A 15 -11.17 21.19 2.85
N GLU A 16 -10.44 22.01 2.11
CA GLU A 16 -9.10 22.46 2.50
C GLU A 16 -9.14 23.21 3.84
N ALA A 17 -10.06 24.14 4.00
CA ALA A 17 -10.24 24.87 5.26
C ALA A 17 -10.53 23.91 6.43
N ALA A 18 -11.37 22.91 6.24
CA ALA A 18 -11.67 21.92 7.28
C ALA A 18 -10.45 21.06 7.65
N LEU A 19 -9.65 20.61 6.67
CA LEU A 19 -8.42 19.85 6.91
C LEU A 19 -7.39 20.69 7.65
N MET A 20 -7.18 21.95 7.23
CA MET A 20 -6.22 22.85 7.87
C MET A 20 -6.69 23.28 9.28
N ALA A 21 -7.98 23.39 9.52
CA ALA A 21 -8.52 23.67 10.86
C ALA A 21 -8.38 22.46 11.81
N ALA A 22 -8.42 21.22 11.31
CA ALA A 22 -8.23 20.02 12.11
C ALA A 22 -6.75 19.75 12.46
N LEU A 23 -5.83 20.23 11.65
CA LEU A 23 -4.41 19.91 11.73
C LEU A 23 -3.75 20.34 13.05
N PRO A 24 -3.94 21.57 13.59
CA PRO A 24 -3.39 21.99 14.88
C PRO A 24 -3.80 21.08 16.03
N ALA A 25 -5.08 20.67 16.07
CA ALA A 25 -5.60 19.77 17.10
C ALA A 25 -4.97 18.37 16.99
N GLN A 26 -4.81 17.85 15.76
CA GLN A 26 -4.15 16.57 15.51
C GLN A 26 -2.67 16.59 15.94
N VAL A 27 -1.94 17.67 15.63
CA VAL A 27 -0.54 17.86 16.05
C VAL A 27 -0.43 17.96 17.57
N ALA A 28 -1.30 18.74 18.21
CA ALA A 28 -1.34 18.88 19.67
C ALA A 28 -1.64 17.53 20.34
N HIS A 29 -2.62 16.78 19.83
CA HIS A 29 -2.99 15.46 20.31
C HIS A 29 -1.83 14.46 20.18
N ALA A 30 -1.20 14.41 19.02
CA ALA A 30 -0.03 13.54 18.79
C ALA A 30 1.11 13.85 19.78
N LYS A 31 1.43 15.13 19.98
CA LYS A 31 2.46 15.56 20.95
C LYS A 31 2.10 15.19 22.40
N ALA A 32 0.83 15.27 22.76
CA ALA A 32 0.38 15.01 24.13
C ALA A 32 0.32 13.50 24.47
N HIS A 33 -0.02 12.67 23.50
CA HIS A 33 -0.39 11.27 23.75
C HIS A 33 0.52 10.22 23.05
N ALA A 34 1.36 10.62 22.10
CA ALA A 34 2.30 9.75 21.43
C ALA A 34 3.75 10.20 21.68
N PRO A 35 4.49 9.50 22.58
CA PRO A 35 5.86 9.91 22.99
C PRO A 35 6.83 10.14 21.82
N ALA A 36 6.70 9.41 20.71
CA ALA A 36 7.51 9.62 19.53
C ALA A 36 7.30 11.01 18.94
N PHE A 37 6.04 11.48 18.87
CA PHE A 37 5.72 12.82 18.38
C PHE A 37 6.05 13.90 19.40
N ALA A 38 5.97 13.62 20.70
CA ALA A 38 6.45 14.56 21.72
C ALA A 38 7.94 14.89 21.53
N ASP A 39 8.76 13.87 21.17
CA ASP A 39 10.18 14.04 20.86
C ASP A 39 10.40 14.71 19.49
N LEU A 40 9.82 14.15 18.43
CA LEU A 40 10.01 14.63 17.06
C LEU A 40 9.56 16.07 16.85
N LEU A 41 8.49 16.48 17.52
CA LEU A 41 7.87 17.80 17.37
C LEU A 41 8.09 18.69 18.61
N LYS A 42 9.07 18.42 19.47
CA LYS A 42 9.32 19.13 20.73
C LYS A 42 9.38 20.67 20.59
N ASN A 43 9.99 21.14 19.50
CA ASN A 43 10.17 22.57 19.22
C ASN A 43 9.05 23.16 18.35
N VAL A 44 8.00 22.39 18.04
CA VAL A 44 6.89 22.83 17.18
C VAL A 44 5.76 23.34 18.04
N ASP A 45 5.31 24.58 17.81
CA ASP A 45 4.03 25.06 18.31
C ASP A 45 2.89 24.46 17.47
N ALA A 46 2.09 23.58 18.06
CA ALA A 46 1.00 22.90 17.35
C ALA A 46 -0.02 23.88 16.75
N ALA A 47 -0.29 25.01 17.41
CA ALA A 47 -1.23 26.02 16.93
C ALA A 47 -0.76 26.69 15.64
N SER A 48 0.55 26.75 15.40
CA SER A 48 1.14 27.34 14.19
C SER A 48 1.03 26.43 12.97
N VAL A 49 0.75 25.12 13.15
CA VAL A 49 0.64 24.14 12.05
C VAL A 49 -0.78 24.15 11.48
N ASN A 50 -1.18 25.23 10.83
CA ASN A 50 -2.53 25.47 10.36
C ASN A 50 -2.63 25.71 8.84
N SER A 51 -1.59 25.35 8.10
CA SER A 51 -1.52 25.50 6.65
C SER A 51 -0.61 24.44 6.04
N ARG A 52 -0.73 24.18 4.73
CA ARG A 52 0.18 23.27 4.01
C ARG A 52 1.64 23.73 4.09
N ALA A 53 1.88 25.03 4.04
CA ALA A 53 3.25 25.57 4.17
C ALA A 53 3.84 25.28 5.56
N ALA A 54 3.05 25.44 6.63
CA ALA A 54 3.49 25.11 7.98
C ALA A 54 3.66 23.59 8.16
N LEU A 55 2.75 22.77 7.61
CA LEU A 55 2.89 21.31 7.63
C LEU A 55 4.18 20.87 6.94
N ALA A 56 4.52 21.44 5.79
CA ALA A 56 5.72 21.12 5.02
C ALA A 56 7.04 21.38 5.77
N GLN A 57 7.03 22.19 6.82
CA GLN A 57 8.21 22.43 7.68
C GLN A 57 8.45 21.30 8.70
N LEU A 58 7.48 20.42 8.92
CA LEU A 58 7.65 19.30 9.84
C LEU A 58 8.50 18.19 9.21
N PRO A 59 9.22 17.40 10.01
CA PRO A 59 10.00 16.29 9.49
C PRO A 59 9.11 15.23 8.82
N VAL A 60 9.61 14.60 7.76
CA VAL A 60 9.00 13.41 7.16
C VAL A 60 9.48 12.18 7.92
N ILE A 61 8.53 11.41 8.44
CA ILE A 61 8.80 10.14 9.12
C ILE A 61 8.75 9.04 8.08
N ARG A 62 9.86 8.36 7.84
CA ARG A 62 9.90 7.25 6.89
C ARG A 62 9.63 5.91 7.56
N LYS A 63 9.16 4.96 6.79
CA LYS A 63 8.86 3.61 7.27
C LYS A 63 10.07 2.94 7.94
N THR A 64 11.27 3.19 7.46
CA THR A 64 12.52 2.73 8.06
C THR A 64 12.77 3.34 9.44
N GLU A 65 12.53 4.63 9.62
CA GLU A 65 12.67 5.29 10.93
C GLU A 65 11.65 4.77 11.94
N LEU A 66 10.39 4.62 11.51
CA LEU A 66 9.33 4.02 12.33
C LEU A 66 9.72 2.62 12.80
N LEU A 67 10.23 1.78 11.88
CA LEU A 67 10.73 0.44 12.18
C LEU A 67 11.86 0.46 13.21
N GLU A 68 12.86 1.32 13.03
CA GLU A 68 14.01 1.39 13.95
C GLU A 68 13.59 1.90 15.36
N ARG A 69 12.69 2.88 15.44
CA ARG A 69 12.12 3.34 16.71
C ARG A 69 11.33 2.24 17.41
N GLN A 70 10.55 1.45 16.67
CA GLN A 70 9.84 0.30 17.24
C GLN A 70 10.81 -0.77 17.74
N LYS A 71 11.87 -1.09 16.97
CA LYS A 71 12.91 -2.04 17.39
C LYS A 71 13.63 -1.56 18.66
N ALA A 72 14.05 -0.31 18.69
CA ALA A 72 14.73 0.28 19.86
C ALA A 72 13.84 0.26 21.10
N SER A 73 12.57 0.61 20.97
CA SER A 73 11.60 0.57 22.07
C SER A 73 11.45 -0.85 22.62
N ARG A 74 11.29 -1.86 21.76
CA ARG A 74 11.20 -3.27 22.18
C ARG A 74 12.47 -3.75 22.88
N ALA A 75 13.63 -3.39 22.35
CA ALA A 75 14.92 -3.75 22.96
C ALA A 75 15.09 -3.15 24.36
N ALA A 76 14.50 -1.99 24.61
CA ALA A 76 14.49 -1.33 25.93
C ALA A 76 13.33 -1.79 26.84
N GLY A 77 12.56 -2.82 26.46
CA GLY A 77 11.39 -3.28 27.22
C GLY A 77 10.18 -2.33 27.17
N GLY A 78 10.16 -1.41 26.21
CA GLY A 78 9.10 -0.42 26.03
C GLY A 78 7.95 -0.91 25.13
N ASN A 79 7.09 0.04 24.75
CA ASN A 79 5.91 -0.21 23.90
C ASN A 79 6.32 -0.67 22.50
N VAL A 80 5.62 -1.70 21.98
CA VAL A 80 5.91 -2.31 20.66
C VAL A 80 5.70 -1.34 19.49
N PHE A 81 4.88 -0.31 19.67
CA PHE A 81 4.59 0.70 18.65
C PHE A 81 5.64 1.83 18.58
N GLY A 82 6.73 1.75 19.34
CA GLY A 82 7.81 2.75 19.32
C GLY A 82 7.40 4.16 19.75
N GLY A 83 6.29 4.28 20.50
CA GLY A 83 5.73 5.55 20.96
C GLY A 83 4.85 6.27 19.93
N PHE A 84 4.51 5.65 18.81
CA PHE A 84 3.64 6.26 17.79
C PHE A 84 2.14 6.07 18.04
N SER A 85 1.73 5.03 18.78
CA SER A 85 0.33 4.79 19.16
C SER A 85 -0.05 5.59 20.40
N THR A 86 -1.25 6.16 20.41
CA THR A 86 -1.87 6.77 21.59
C THR A 86 -2.65 5.73 22.41
N LEU A 87 -2.90 4.53 21.83
CA LEU A 87 -3.59 3.43 22.48
C LEU A 87 -2.60 2.47 23.13
N GLY A 88 -2.98 1.93 24.29
CA GLY A 88 -2.37 0.78 24.95
C GLY A 88 -3.22 -0.48 24.81
N PHE A 89 -2.64 -1.65 25.10
CA PHE A 89 -3.38 -2.90 25.14
C PHE A 89 -4.54 -2.84 26.14
N GLY A 90 -5.74 -3.29 25.70
CA GLY A 90 -6.93 -3.26 26.54
C GLY A 90 -7.56 -1.87 26.77
N GLN A 91 -7.05 -0.83 26.11
CA GLN A 91 -7.53 0.55 26.24
C GLN A 91 -8.09 1.06 24.91
N GLY A 92 -9.17 0.47 24.43
CA GLY A 92 -9.77 0.84 23.15
C GLY A 92 -9.05 0.30 21.91
N MET A 93 -8.04 -0.56 22.07
CA MET A 93 -7.40 -1.30 21.00
C MET A 93 -8.11 -2.64 20.78
N THR A 94 -8.58 -2.88 19.57
CA THR A 94 -9.27 -4.13 19.22
C THR A 94 -8.34 -5.17 18.63
N ARG A 95 -7.34 -4.75 17.86
CA ARG A 95 -6.38 -5.63 17.20
C ARG A 95 -5.00 -4.97 17.14
N VAL A 96 -3.99 -5.81 17.00
CA VAL A 96 -2.62 -5.42 16.65
C VAL A 96 -2.23 -6.21 15.42
N PHE A 97 -1.68 -5.53 14.45
CA PHE A 97 -1.18 -6.14 13.23
C PHE A 97 0.33 -6.03 13.13
N ALA A 98 0.90 -6.81 12.23
CA ALA A 98 2.33 -6.80 11.92
C ALA A 98 2.52 -6.76 10.40
N SER A 99 2.95 -5.64 9.86
CA SER A 99 3.38 -5.52 8.47
C SER A 99 4.86 -5.89 8.31
N PRO A 100 5.31 -6.16 7.05
CA PRO A 100 6.71 -6.55 6.81
C PRO A 100 7.72 -5.54 7.36
N GLY A 101 8.70 -6.11 8.11
CA GLY A 101 9.74 -5.29 8.70
C GLY A 101 10.23 -5.71 10.09
N THR A 102 9.57 -6.13 11.02
CA THR A 102 8.22 -6.23 11.56
C THR A 102 7.77 -4.89 12.13
N ILE A 103 6.78 -4.28 11.56
CA ILE A 103 6.17 -3.05 12.05
C ILE A 103 4.81 -3.41 12.64
N TYR A 104 4.55 -2.96 13.87
CA TYR A 104 3.27 -3.18 14.53
C TYR A 104 2.36 -1.97 14.36
N GLU A 105 1.11 -2.22 13.95
CA GLU A 105 0.06 -1.23 13.76
C GLU A 105 -1.12 -1.53 14.68
N PRO A 106 -1.67 -0.53 15.40
CA PRO A 106 -2.86 -0.69 16.21
C PRO A 106 -4.14 -0.53 15.39
N GLU A 107 -5.21 -1.20 15.80
CA GLU A 107 -6.58 -0.92 15.37
C GLU A 107 -7.43 -0.56 16.58
N GLY A 108 -8.08 0.61 16.54
CA GLY A 108 -8.99 1.07 17.57
C GLY A 108 -10.43 0.57 17.36
N THR A 109 -11.35 1.01 18.25
CA THR A 109 -12.75 0.56 18.27
C THR A 109 -13.67 1.37 17.35
N ARG A 110 -13.18 2.41 16.68
CA ARG A 110 -14.02 3.26 15.82
C ARG A 110 -14.55 2.46 14.64
N ALA A 111 -15.83 2.65 14.33
CA ALA A 111 -16.40 2.11 13.12
C ALA A 111 -15.62 2.61 11.89
N ASP A 112 -15.41 1.73 10.90
CA ASP A 112 -14.62 2.02 9.72
C ASP A 112 -13.24 2.67 10.03
N TYR A 113 -12.55 2.12 11.01
CA TYR A 113 -11.27 2.65 11.51
C TYR A 113 -10.29 3.00 10.37
N TRP A 114 -10.26 2.19 9.33
CA TRP A 114 -9.40 2.31 8.16
C TRP A 114 -10.02 3.10 7.00
N ARG A 115 -11.28 3.57 7.14
CA ARG A 115 -12.04 4.39 6.18
C ARG A 115 -12.37 3.70 4.85
N MET A 116 -12.56 2.37 4.87
CA MET A 116 -12.77 1.57 3.66
C MET A 116 -14.20 1.60 3.12
N ALA A 117 -15.20 1.99 3.92
CA ALA A 117 -16.60 2.00 3.48
C ALA A 117 -16.83 2.89 2.24
N ARG A 118 -16.15 4.04 2.17
CA ARG A 118 -16.26 4.98 1.06
C ARG A 118 -15.79 4.39 -0.26
N THR A 119 -14.64 3.71 -0.27
CA THR A 119 -14.12 3.07 -1.49
C THR A 119 -15.00 1.90 -1.92
N MET A 120 -15.55 1.13 -0.99
CA MET A 120 -16.51 0.06 -1.30
C MET A 120 -17.79 0.62 -1.92
N PHE A 121 -18.32 1.70 -1.36
CA PHE A 121 -19.48 2.38 -1.92
C PHE A 121 -19.21 2.88 -3.35
N ALA A 122 -18.01 3.47 -3.59
CA ALA A 122 -17.59 3.92 -4.91
C ALA A 122 -17.44 2.77 -5.92
N ALA A 123 -16.99 1.58 -5.45
CA ALA A 123 -16.90 0.35 -6.21
C ALA A 123 -18.28 -0.35 -6.43
N GLY A 124 -19.35 0.26 -5.95
CA GLY A 124 -20.72 -0.23 -6.21
C GLY A 124 -21.29 -1.15 -5.14
N PHE A 125 -20.60 -1.42 -4.04
CA PHE A 125 -21.17 -2.18 -2.93
C PHE A 125 -22.24 -1.38 -2.19
N ARG A 126 -23.27 -2.09 -1.69
CA ARG A 126 -24.43 -1.48 -1.03
C ARG A 126 -24.82 -2.26 0.23
N PRO A 127 -25.49 -1.60 1.21
CA PRO A 127 -25.99 -2.27 2.41
C PRO A 127 -26.82 -3.51 2.08
N GLY A 128 -26.64 -4.57 2.88
CA GLY A 128 -27.34 -5.85 2.73
C GLY A 128 -26.66 -6.83 1.76
N GLU A 129 -25.59 -6.45 1.09
CA GLU A 129 -24.84 -7.36 0.22
C GLU A 129 -23.85 -8.24 0.98
N LEU A 130 -23.61 -9.43 0.44
CA LEU A 130 -22.52 -10.32 0.88
C LEU A 130 -21.26 -10.02 0.06
N ILE A 131 -20.15 -9.82 0.73
CA ILE A 131 -18.82 -9.57 0.15
C ILE A 131 -17.91 -10.77 0.43
N HIS A 132 -17.24 -11.28 -0.59
CA HIS A 132 -16.21 -12.32 -0.44
C HIS A 132 -14.85 -11.64 -0.31
N ASN A 133 -14.29 -11.62 0.93
CA ASN A 133 -13.04 -10.95 1.25
C ASN A 133 -11.87 -11.94 1.23
N CYS A 134 -10.99 -11.80 0.25
CA CYS A 134 -9.81 -12.63 0.05
C CYS A 134 -8.49 -11.95 0.46
N PHE A 135 -8.52 -10.83 1.19
CA PHE A 135 -7.31 -10.35 1.84
C PHE A 135 -6.90 -11.23 3.02
N SER A 136 -5.59 -11.22 3.33
CA SER A 136 -5.06 -11.96 4.47
C SER A 136 -5.66 -11.44 5.78
N TYR A 137 -6.11 -12.38 6.62
CA TYR A 137 -6.47 -12.15 8.03
C TYR A 137 -5.31 -12.47 8.99
N HIS A 138 -4.16 -12.86 8.44
CA HIS A 138 -2.99 -13.24 9.21
C HIS A 138 -1.94 -12.12 9.18
N PHE A 139 -1.47 -11.70 10.35
CA PHE A 139 -0.46 -10.68 10.60
C PHE A 139 -0.82 -9.29 10.11
N THR A 140 -1.06 -9.09 8.79
CA THR A 140 -1.34 -7.79 8.19
C THR A 140 -2.79 -7.36 8.37
N PRO A 141 -3.09 -6.05 8.37
CA PRO A 141 -4.45 -5.57 8.65
C PRO A 141 -5.44 -5.73 7.48
N ALA A 142 -4.98 -6.11 6.28
CA ALA A 142 -5.78 -5.96 5.06
C ALA A 142 -7.17 -6.64 5.11
N GLY A 143 -7.26 -7.88 5.63
CA GLY A 143 -8.53 -8.58 5.79
C GLY A 143 -9.48 -7.86 6.75
N SER A 144 -8.99 -7.53 7.95
CA SER A 144 -9.76 -6.78 8.96
C SER A 144 -10.11 -5.36 8.49
N MET A 145 -9.18 -4.70 7.80
CA MET A 145 -9.36 -3.37 7.24
C MET A 145 -10.59 -3.33 6.31
N MET A 146 -10.68 -4.28 5.39
CA MET A 146 -11.82 -4.38 4.47
C MET A 146 -13.09 -4.84 5.18
N GLU A 147 -12.99 -5.76 6.14
CA GLU A 147 -14.14 -6.25 6.89
C GLU A 147 -14.80 -5.14 7.71
N THR A 148 -14.02 -4.32 8.44
CA THR A 148 -14.58 -3.21 9.22
C THR A 148 -15.25 -2.16 8.34
N GLY A 149 -14.69 -1.87 7.17
CA GLY A 149 -15.33 -0.98 6.19
C GLY A 149 -16.62 -1.54 5.60
N ALA A 150 -16.63 -2.84 5.29
CA ALA A 150 -17.83 -3.54 4.82
C ALA A 150 -18.97 -3.52 5.86
N HIS A 151 -18.63 -3.79 7.12
CA HIS A 151 -19.61 -3.72 8.22
C HIS A 151 -20.15 -2.29 8.42
N ALA A 152 -19.28 -1.27 8.33
CA ALA A 152 -19.71 0.13 8.41
C ALA A 152 -20.62 0.54 7.23
N LEU A 153 -20.43 -0.08 6.07
CA LEU A 153 -21.32 0.09 4.91
C LEU A 153 -22.64 -0.68 5.07
N GLY A 154 -22.74 -1.60 6.03
CA GLY A 154 -23.91 -2.46 6.23
C GLY A 154 -23.91 -3.73 5.38
N CYS A 155 -22.74 -4.19 4.96
CA CYS A 155 -22.54 -5.44 4.23
C CYS A 155 -22.22 -6.60 5.18
N THR A 156 -22.52 -7.82 4.73
CA THR A 156 -22.04 -9.05 5.36
C THR A 156 -20.73 -9.48 4.68
N VAL A 157 -19.79 -10.05 5.43
CA VAL A 157 -18.50 -10.50 4.90
C VAL A 157 -18.35 -12.00 5.06
N PHE A 158 -17.95 -12.69 3.99
CA PHE A 158 -17.35 -14.00 4.06
C PHE A 158 -15.81 -13.84 4.11
N PRO A 159 -15.16 -14.23 5.23
CA PRO A 159 -13.73 -14.04 5.42
C PRO A 159 -12.93 -15.18 4.75
N GLY A 160 -12.93 -15.22 3.42
CA GLY A 160 -12.29 -16.27 2.61
C GLY A 160 -10.77 -16.31 2.79
N GLY A 161 -10.14 -15.15 2.99
CA GLY A 161 -8.70 -15.06 3.14
C GLY A 161 -7.94 -15.47 1.87
N ILE A 162 -6.65 -15.76 2.01
CA ILE A 162 -5.76 -16.12 0.91
C ILE A 162 -5.70 -17.63 0.67
N GLY A 163 -5.39 -18.05 -0.56
CA GLY A 163 -5.22 -19.47 -0.92
C GLY A 163 -6.53 -20.24 -1.01
N GLN A 164 -6.45 -21.58 -0.87
CA GLN A 164 -7.62 -22.48 -0.87
C GLN A 164 -8.52 -22.29 -2.11
N THR A 165 -7.94 -22.10 -3.31
CA THR A 165 -8.64 -21.61 -4.51
C THR A 165 -9.91 -22.41 -4.86
N GLU A 166 -9.89 -23.74 -4.77
CA GLU A 166 -11.06 -24.57 -5.04
C GLU A 166 -12.18 -24.35 -4.00
N GLN A 167 -11.81 -24.17 -2.73
CA GLN A 167 -12.78 -23.86 -1.67
C GLN A 167 -13.36 -22.47 -1.84
N GLN A 168 -12.57 -21.49 -2.31
CA GLN A 168 -13.07 -20.15 -2.66
C GLN A 168 -14.13 -20.24 -3.74
N VAL A 169 -13.85 -21.00 -4.83
CA VAL A 169 -14.84 -21.23 -5.91
C VAL A 169 -16.10 -21.87 -5.37
N THR A 170 -16.00 -22.93 -4.57
CA THR A 170 -17.15 -23.63 -3.99
C THR A 170 -17.98 -22.69 -3.12
N ALA A 171 -17.34 -21.94 -2.20
CA ALA A 171 -18.02 -20.99 -1.33
C ALA A 171 -18.70 -19.86 -2.12
N MET A 172 -18.06 -19.32 -3.15
CA MET A 172 -18.66 -18.30 -4.02
C MET A 172 -19.88 -18.83 -4.79
N ALA A 173 -19.84 -20.07 -5.26
CA ALA A 173 -20.95 -20.70 -5.97
C ALA A 173 -22.15 -20.93 -5.07
N GLU A 174 -21.92 -21.35 -3.82
CA GLU A 174 -22.97 -21.64 -2.84
C GLU A 174 -23.55 -20.36 -2.21
N LEU A 175 -22.69 -19.45 -1.77
CA LEU A 175 -23.08 -18.24 -1.05
C LEU A 175 -23.50 -17.08 -1.96
N GLN A 176 -23.11 -17.11 -3.23
CA GLN A 176 -23.46 -16.10 -4.25
C GLN A 176 -23.16 -14.67 -3.80
N PRO A 177 -21.91 -14.31 -3.40
CA PRO A 177 -21.58 -12.97 -2.99
C PRO A 177 -21.80 -11.97 -4.12
N ALA A 178 -22.20 -10.75 -3.78
CA ALA A 178 -22.40 -9.67 -4.75
C ALA A 178 -21.08 -9.21 -5.41
N GLY A 179 -19.96 -9.45 -4.74
CA GLY A 179 -18.64 -9.08 -5.26
C GLY A 179 -17.50 -9.58 -4.40
N TYR A 180 -16.30 -9.29 -4.90
CA TYR A 180 -15.02 -9.72 -4.39
C TYR A 180 -14.23 -8.53 -3.80
N ILE A 181 -13.47 -8.78 -2.74
CA ILE A 181 -12.44 -7.86 -2.26
C ILE A 181 -11.14 -8.67 -2.04
N GLY A 182 -10.02 -8.18 -2.62
CA GLY A 182 -8.73 -8.86 -2.54
C GLY A 182 -7.69 -8.30 -3.50
N THR A 183 -6.64 -9.07 -3.79
CA THR A 183 -5.71 -8.69 -4.84
C THR A 183 -6.28 -9.00 -6.23
N PRO A 184 -5.97 -8.20 -7.26
CA PRO A 184 -6.47 -8.46 -8.60
C PRO A 184 -5.96 -9.78 -9.19
N SER A 185 -4.71 -10.16 -8.91
CA SER A 185 -4.16 -11.44 -9.37
C SER A 185 -4.89 -12.65 -8.77
N PHE A 186 -5.29 -12.58 -7.50
CA PHE A 186 -5.98 -13.70 -6.88
C PHE A 186 -7.42 -13.85 -7.38
N LEU A 187 -8.11 -12.74 -7.68
CA LEU A 187 -9.41 -12.81 -8.35
C LEU A 187 -9.29 -13.50 -9.72
N LYS A 188 -8.26 -13.15 -10.50
CA LYS A 188 -8.01 -13.83 -11.78
C LYS A 188 -7.85 -15.35 -11.59
N ILE A 189 -7.01 -15.76 -10.63
CA ILE A 189 -6.78 -17.18 -10.31
C ILE A 189 -8.09 -17.89 -9.92
N ILE A 190 -8.94 -17.25 -9.12
CA ILE A 190 -10.25 -17.83 -8.72
C ILE A 190 -11.16 -18.01 -9.94
N LEU A 191 -11.25 -17.01 -10.82
CA LEU A 191 -12.11 -17.08 -12.02
C LEU A 191 -11.61 -18.13 -13.02
N GLU A 192 -10.29 -18.24 -13.20
CA GLU A 192 -9.69 -19.29 -14.03
C GLU A 192 -9.96 -20.70 -13.43
N LYS A 193 -9.80 -20.84 -12.11
CA LYS A 193 -10.11 -22.10 -11.43
C LYS A 193 -11.58 -22.46 -11.51
N ALA A 194 -12.48 -21.49 -11.41
CA ALA A 194 -13.92 -21.72 -11.60
C ALA A 194 -14.23 -22.27 -13.00
N ALA A 195 -13.59 -21.72 -14.04
CA ALA A 195 -13.72 -22.21 -15.40
C ALA A 195 -13.17 -23.64 -15.55
N GLU A 196 -12.01 -23.97 -14.97
CA GLU A 196 -11.47 -25.33 -14.95
C GLU A 196 -12.40 -26.34 -14.25
N MET A 197 -13.05 -25.91 -13.18
CA MET A 197 -14.01 -26.74 -12.43
C MET A 197 -15.39 -26.82 -13.11
N GLY A 198 -15.63 -26.08 -14.19
CA GLY A 198 -16.93 -25.97 -14.84
C GLY A 198 -17.98 -25.27 -13.97
N VAL A 199 -17.56 -24.41 -13.03
CA VAL A 199 -18.42 -23.68 -12.09
C VAL A 199 -18.58 -22.24 -12.56
N ALA A 200 -19.81 -21.77 -12.72
CA ALA A 200 -20.09 -20.37 -13.02
C ALA A 200 -20.27 -19.55 -11.73
N LEU A 201 -19.75 -18.32 -11.72
CA LEU A 201 -19.87 -17.38 -10.59
C LEU A 201 -20.63 -16.11 -11.00
N PRO A 202 -21.90 -16.20 -11.46
CA PRO A 202 -22.62 -15.07 -12.05
C PRO A 202 -22.99 -13.97 -11.06
N SER A 203 -22.91 -14.22 -9.75
CA SER A 203 -23.16 -13.25 -8.70
C SER A 203 -22.00 -12.26 -8.50
N VAL A 204 -20.76 -12.69 -8.80
CA VAL A 204 -19.56 -11.86 -8.63
C VAL A 204 -19.46 -10.87 -9.78
N ARG A 205 -20.16 -9.74 -9.66
CA ARG A 205 -20.23 -8.72 -10.73
C ARG A 205 -19.37 -7.51 -10.50
N LYS A 206 -18.84 -7.33 -9.30
CA LYS A 206 -18.00 -6.20 -8.92
C LYS A 206 -16.86 -6.65 -8.04
N ALA A 207 -15.77 -5.88 -8.07
CA ALA A 207 -14.64 -6.12 -7.20
C ALA A 207 -14.01 -4.80 -6.73
N LEU A 208 -13.47 -4.81 -5.51
CA LEU A 208 -12.53 -3.81 -5.02
C LEU A 208 -11.17 -4.46 -4.86
N VAL A 209 -10.19 -4.01 -5.61
CA VAL A 209 -8.85 -4.60 -5.61
C VAL A 209 -7.79 -3.63 -5.08
N SER A 210 -6.77 -4.17 -4.41
CA SER A 210 -5.65 -3.40 -3.87
C SER A 210 -4.44 -4.30 -3.57
N GLY A 211 -3.35 -3.70 -3.07
CA GLY A 211 -2.16 -4.40 -2.60
C GLY A 211 -1.15 -4.77 -3.68
N GLU A 212 -1.50 -4.64 -4.93
CA GLU A 212 -0.62 -4.81 -6.10
C GLU A 212 -1.11 -3.96 -7.27
N ALA A 213 -0.33 -3.89 -8.35
CA ALA A 213 -0.71 -3.14 -9.54
C ALA A 213 -1.96 -3.74 -10.21
N PHE A 214 -2.81 -2.88 -10.76
CA PHE A 214 -3.99 -3.26 -11.51
C PHE A 214 -3.95 -2.64 -12.92
N PRO A 215 -3.23 -3.26 -13.87
CA PRO A 215 -3.06 -2.71 -15.21
C PRO A 215 -4.34 -2.80 -16.05
N PRO A 216 -4.46 -1.95 -17.09
CA PRO A 216 -5.59 -1.95 -18.00
C PRO A 216 -5.91 -3.33 -18.59
N SER A 217 -4.89 -4.09 -19.01
CA SER A 217 -5.06 -5.42 -19.58
C SER A 217 -5.79 -6.40 -18.65
N LEU A 218 -5.48 -6.37 -17.33
CA LEU A 218 -6.15 -7.21 -16.36
C LEU A 218 -7.57 -6.71 -16.07
N ARG A 219 -7.78 -5.41 -16.07
CA ARG A 219 -9.12 -4.82 -15.96
C ARG A 219 -10.01 -5.26 -17.11
N ASP A 220 -9.50 -5.15 -18.35
CA ASP A 220 -10.23 -5.55 -19.56
C ASP A 220 -10.58 -7.04 -19.51
N TRP A 221 -9.64 -7.87 -19.08
CA TRP A 221 -9.88 -9.30 -18.88
C TRP A 221 -10.99 -9.56 -17.85
N MET A 222 -10.98 -8.88 -16.69
CA MET A 222 -12.05 -9.00 -15.67
C MET A 222 -13.39 -8.53 -16.21
N THR A 223 -13.41 -7.44 -16.95
CA THR A 223 -14.63 -6.92 -17.60
C THR A 223 -15.19 -7.94 -18.59
N ALA A 224 -14.34 -8.63 -19.35
CA ALA A 224 -14.76 -9.72 -20.25
C ALA A 224 -15.33 -10.94 -19.48
N GLN A 225 -14.93 -11.13 -18.21
CA GLN A 225 -15.53 -12.13 -17.30
C GLN A 225 -16.83 -11.63 -16.63
N GLY A 226 -17.28 -10.41 -16.93
CA GLY A 226 -18.48 -9.81 -16.33
C GLY A 226 -18.25 -9.17 -14.95
N VAL A 227 -17.00 -8.94 -14.55
CA VAL A 227 -16.64 -8.32 -13.27
C VAL A 227 -16.19 -6.88 -13.48
N ASP A 228 -16.91 -5.91 -12.92
CA ASP A 228 -16.53 -4.50 -12.89
C ASP A 228 -15.64 -4.24 -11.67
N ALA A 229 -14.32 -4.21 -11.87
CA ALA A 229 -13.33 -4.07 -10.81
C ALA A 229 -12.84 -2.64 -10.67
N TYR A 230 -12.76 -2.17 -9.41
CA TYR A 230 -12.23 -0.88 -8.98
C TYR A 230 -11.01 -1.07 -8.10
N GLN A 231 -10.10 -0.11 -8.12
CA GLN A 231 -8.92 -0.17 -7.27
C GLN A 231 -8.95 0.90 -6.16
N CYS A 232 -8.25 0.63 -5.05
CA CYS A 232 -7.92 1.64 -4.08
C CYS A 232 -6.43 1.60 -3.72
N TYR A 233 -5.92 2.73 -3.24
CA TYR A 233 -4.58 2.86 -2.69
C TYR A 233 -4.70 3.02 -1.18
N ALA A 234 -4.14 2.05 -0.46
CA ALA A 234 -4.14 1.98 1.00
C ALA A 234 -2.83 1.38 1.50
N THR A 235 -2.44 1.72 2.73
CA THR A 235 -1.29 1.11 3.41
C THR A 235 -1.68 0.54 4.76
N ALA A 236 -0.90 -0.41 5.26
CA ALA A 236 -1.10 -1.00 6.60
C ALA A 236 -0.98 0.05 7.72
N ASP A 237 -0.20 1.11 7.49
CA ASP A 237 0.07 2.16 8.48
C ASP A 237 -1.07 3.19 8.55
N VAL A 238 -1.63 3.57 7.39
CA VAL A 238 -2.53 4.73 7.25
C VAL A 238 -3.99 4.33 7.00
N GLY A 239 -4.23 3.18 6.40
CA GLY A 239 -5.53 2.80 5.85
C GLY A 239 -5.75 3.40 4.46
N LEU A 240 -6.99 3.75 4.12
CA LEU A 240 -7.34 4.33 2.82
C LEU A 240 -6.66 5.68 2.62
N ILE A 241 -6.03 5.84 1.47
CA ILE A 241 -5.43 7.09 1.02
C ILE A 241 -6.20 7.65 -0.17
N ALA A 242 -6.51 6.79 -1.15
CA ALA A 242 -7.23 7.21 -2.35
C ALA A 242 -8.00 6.04 -2.98
N TYR A 243 -9.03 6.34 -3.76
CA TYR A 243 -9.91 5.35 -4.36
C TYR A 243 -10.36 5.74 -5.76
N GLU A 244 -10.57 4.73 -6.58
CA GLU A 244 -11.08 4.86 -7.94
C GLU A 244 -12.58 5.12 -7.95
N THR A 245 -13.04 5.82 -8.96
CA THR A 245 -14.45 6.09 -9.23
C THR A 245 -14.87 5.56 -10.60
N ALA A 246 -16.13 5.62 -10.93
CA ALA A 246 -16.65 5.21 -12.25
C ALA A 246 -16.04 5.99 -13.43
N ALA A 247 -15.39 7.13 -13.17
CA ALA A 247 -14.66 7.88 -14.21
C ALA A 247 -13.40 7.16 -14.70
N ARG A 248 -12.80 6.28 -13.88
CA ARG A 248 -11.53 5.58 -14.19
C ARG A 248 -10.35 6.54 -14.47
N GLU A 249 -10.42 7.75 -13.96
CA GLU A 249 -9.42 8.82 -14.15
C GLU A 249 -8.74 9.15 -12.82
N GLY A 250 -7.66 8.42 -12.51
CA GLY A 250 -6.94 8.57 -11.25
C GLY A 250 -7.73 8.10 -10.03
N LEU A 251 -7.20 8.40 -8.85
CA LEU A 251 -7.78 8.03 -7.56
C LEU A 251 -8.11 9.28 -6.76
N VAL A 252 -9.36 9.42 -6.28
CA VAL A 252 -9.82 10.50 -5.42
C VAL A 252 -9.27 10.30 -4.02
N LEU A 253 -8.70 11.35 -3.41
CA LEU A 253 -8.17 11.30 -2.05
C LEU A 253 -9.28 11.09 -1.02
N ASP A 254 -8.98 10.32 0.02
CA ASP A 254 -9.88 10.14 1.16
C ASP A 254 -9.99 11.41 1.99
N GLU A 255 -11.14 11.63 2.62
CA GLU A 255 -11.49 12.82 3.40
C GLU A 255 -10.79 12.89 4.77
N GLY A 256 -10.21 11.78 5.24
CA GLY A 256 -9.52 11.65 6.53
C GLY A 256 -8.01 11.79 6.48
N VAL A 257 -7.43 12.16 5.32
CA VAL A 257 -5.99 12.32 5.14
C VAL A 257 -5.63 13.62 4.44
N ILE A 258 -4.45 14.15 4.79
CA ILE A 258 -3.79 15.24 4.05
C ILE A 258 -2.64 14.60 3.28
N VAL A 259 -2.65 14.76 1.95
CA VAL A 259 -1.63 14.21 1.06
C VAL A 259 -0.74 15.33 0.55
N GLU A 260 0.56 15.11 0.60
CA GLU A 260 1.60 15.91 -0.03
C GLU A 260 2.35 15.05 -1.04
N ILE A 261 2.74 15.62 -2.16
CA ILE A 261 3.70 15.02 -3.09
C ILE A 261 5.01 15.78 -2.90
N VAL A 262 6.06 15.06 -2.50
CA VAL A 262 7.33 15.69 -2.13
C VAL A 262 8.48 15.11 -2.94
N ARG A 263 9.55 15.87 -3.08
CA ARG A 263 10.79 15.41 -3.70
C ARG A 263 11.39 14.28 -2.86
N PRO A 264 11.60 13.10 -3.44
CA PRO A 264 12.13 11.96 -2.71
C PRO A 264 13.42 12.29 -1.97
N GLY A 265 13.50 11.89 -0.70
CA GLY A 265 14.67 12.11 0.16
C GLY A 265 14.75 13.47 0.86
N THR A 266 14.02 14.50 0.40
CA THR A 266 14.08 15.85 1.00
C THR A 266 12.86 16.16 1.88
N GLY A 267 11.67 15.81 1.43
CA GLY A 267 10.40 16.20 2.06
C GLY A 267 9.85 17.53 1.55
N ASP A 268 10.50 18.18 0.57
CA ASP A 268 10.03 19.43 -0.01
C ASP A 268 8.89 19.15 -1.00
N PRO A 269 7.74 19.85 -0.88
CA PRO A 269 6.65 19.71 -1.83
C PRO A 269 7.08 20.03 -3.26
N VAL A 270 6.56 19.26 -4.23
CA VAL A 270 6.79 19.50 -5.66
C VAL A 270 5.61 20.24 -6.27
N PRO A 271 5.78 20.90 -7.43
CA PRO A 271 4.68 21.50 -8.20
C PRO A 271 3.60 20.48 -8.56
N GLU A 272 2.36 20.95 -8.72
CA GLU A 272 1.24 20.10 -9.15
C GLU A 272 1.54 19.42 -10.49
N GLY A 273 1.28 18.12 -10.55
CA GLY A 273 1.54 17.28 -11.73
C GLY A 273 2.96 16.70 -11.83
N GLU A 274 3.91 17.22 -11.05
CA GLU A 274 5.25 16.62 -10.93
C GLU A 274 5.17 15.32 -10.09
N VAL A 275 5.97 14.32 -10.47
CA VAL A 275 6.05 13.04 -9.76
C VAL A 275 6.94 13.19 -8.53
N GLY A 276 6.47 12.72 -7.38
CA GLY A 276 7.22 12.71 -6.13
C GLY A 276 6.74 11.61 -5.19
N GLU A 277 7.35 11.56 -4.00
CA GLU A 277 6.97 10.62 -2.95
C GLU A 277 5.67 11.08 -2.27
N LEU A 278 4.75 10.14 -2.06
CA LEU A 278 3.53 10.38 -1.27
C LEU A 278 3.89 10.47 0.21
N VAL A 279 3.57 11.60 0.81
CA VAL A 279 3.66 11.84 2.25
C VAL A 279 2.26 12.11 2.79
N ILE A 280 1.88 11.38 3.84
CA ILE A 280 0.53 11.35 4.36
C ILE A 280 0.49 11.86 5.79
N THR A 281 -0.42 12.77 6.09
CA THR A 281 -0.82 13.09 7.45
C THR A 281 -2.24 12.58 7.67
N THR A 282 -2.41 11.64 8.61
CA THR A 282 -3.72 11.09 8.95
C THR A 282 -4.38 11.91 10.09
N LEU A 283 -5.68 12.06 10.01
CA LEU A 283 -6.50 12.61 11.11
C LEU A 283 -6.98 11.54 12.10
N ASN A 284 -6.33 10.37 12.10
CA ASN A 284 -6.58 9.30 13.05
C ASN A 284 -5.94 9.64 14.42
N PRO A 285 -6.71 9.81 15.50
CA PRO A 285 -6.14 10.14 16.81
C PRO A 285 -5.46 8.96 17.49
N ASP A 286 -5.78 7.71 17.12
CA ASP A 286 -5.27 6.52 17.79
C ASP A 286 -3.86 6.14 17.30
N TYR A 287 -3.57 6.45 16.03
CA TYR A 287 -2.27 6.29 15.40
C TYR A 287 -1.99 7.51 14.52
N PRO A 288 -1.64 8.64 15.15
CA PRO A 288 -1.63 9.96 14.52
C PRO A 288 -0.37 10.19 13.68
N LEU A 289 -0.22 9.45 12.58
CA LEU A 289 0.95 9.62 11.70
C LEU A 289 0.91 10.98 11.01
N ILE A 290 1.89 11.82 11.30
CA ILE A 290 2.07 13.17 10.74
C ILE A 290 3.26 13.13 9.78
N ARG A 291 3.03 13.52 8.52
CA ARG A 291 4.01 13.49 7.43
C ARG A 291 4.72 12.14 7.28
N PHE A 292 3.94 11.08 7.22
CA PHE A 292 4.45 9.73 7.00
C PHE A 292 4.76 9.49 5.52
N GLY A 293 6.03 9.27 5.20
CA GLY A 293 6.51 8.93 3.86
C GLY A 293 6.26 7.46 3.54
N THR A 294 5.41 7.23 2.55
CA THR A 294 5.01 5.87 2.15
C THR A 294 6.11 5.13 1.39
N GLY A 295 7.07 5.85 0.83
CA GLY A 295 8.05 5.32 -0.11
C GLY A 295 7.48 5.03 -1.50
N ASP A 296 6.23 5.40 -1.78
CA ASP A 296 5.59 5.24 -3.08
C ASP A 296 5.59 6.56 -3.85
N LEU A 297 5.72 6.48 -5.17
CA LEU A 297 5.65 7.61 -6.09
C LEU A 297 4.24 7.80 -6.63
N SER A 298 3.82 9.06 -6.74
CA SER A 298 2.62 9.48 -7.46
C SER A 298 2.75 10.94 -7.90
N ALA A 299 1.70 11.47 -8.52
CA ALA A 299 1.56 12.88 -8.83
C ALA A 299 0.10 13.30 -8.65
N ILE A 300 -0.15 14.56 -8.32
CA ILE A 300 -1.51 15.12 -8.37
C ILE A 300 -2.00 15.11 -9.82
N LEU A 301 -3.19 14.59 -10.02
CA LEU A 301 -3.89 14.64 -11.31
C LEU A 301 -4.75 15.92 -11.33
N PRO A 302 -4.46 16.89 -12.22
CA PRO A 302 -5.21 18.13 -12.26
C PRO A 302 -6.65 17.93 -12.73
N GLY A 303 -7.49 18.92 -12.42
CA GLY A 303 -8.91 18.96 -12.81
C GLY A 303 -9.84 18.19 -11.85
N GLN A 304 -11.14 18.38 -12.05
CA GLN A 304 -12.17 17.76 -11.24
C GLN A 304 -12.46 16.32 -11.68
N CYS A 305 -12.91 15.49 -10.76
CA CYS A 305 -13.38 14.16 -11.07
C CYS A 305 -14.68 14.23 -11.91
N PRO A 306 -14.76 13.55 -13.08
CA PRO A 306 -15.97 13.56 -13.92
C PRO A 306 -17.23 13.04 -13.23
N THR A 307 -17.09 12.30 -12.12
CA THR A 307 -18.23 11.84 -11.33
C THR A 307 -18.84 12.92 -10.44
N GLY A 308 -18.33 14.15 -10.46
CA GLY A 308 -18.79 15.26 -9.62
C GLY A 308 -18.18 15.28 -8.21
N ARG A 309 -17.28 14.34 -7.89
CA ARG A 309 -16.48 14.42 -6.66
C ARG A 309 -15.46 15.55 -6.77
N THR A 310 -15.35 16.33 -5.72
CA THR A 310 -14.55 17.55 -5.67
C THR A 310 -13.21 17.38 -4.97
N GLY A 311 -12.91 16.17 -4.45
CA GLY A 311 -11.62 15.83 -3.86
C GLY A 311 -10.51 15.85 -4.90
N GLN A 312 -9.30 16.26 -4.51
CA GLN A 312 -8.12 16.10 -5.35
C GLN A 312 -7.94 14.64 -5.75
N ARG A 313 -7.27 14.43 -6.88
CA ARG A 313 -6.95 13.09 -7.38
C ARG A 313 -5.45 12.92 -7.51
N ILE A 314 -5.00 11.68 -7.32
CA ILE A 314 -3.64 11.26 -7.68
C ILE A 314 -3.68 10.35 -8.90
N LYS A 315 -2.57 10.28 -9.64
CA LYS A 315 -2.44 9.38 -10.81
C LYS A 315 -2.47 7.89 -10.45
N GLY A 316 -2.36 7.57 -9.15
CA GLY A 316 -2.20 6.22 -8.64
C GLY A 316 -0.74 5.89 -8.33
N TRP A 317 -0.45 4.61 -8.11
CA TRP A 317 0.89 4.15 -7.82
C TRP A 317 1.78 4.20 -9.07
N MET A 318 2.92 4.87 -9.00
CA MET A 318 3.85 5.10 -10.10
C MET A 318 5.23 4.47 -9.86
N GLY A 319 5.36 3.62 -8.84
CA GLY A 319 6.62 2.98 -8.48
C GLY A 319 7.05 3.29 -7.05
N ARG A 320 8.27 2.85 -6.69
CA ARG A 320 8.86 3.06 -5.38
C ARG A 320 9.92 4.15 -5.42
N ALA A 321 9.87 5.07 -4.44
CA ALA A 321 10.86 6.11 -4.27
C ALA A 321 12.23 5.57 -3.81
N ASP A 322 12.23 4.43 -3.11
CA ASP A 322 13.41 3.79 -2.52
C ASP A 322 13.90 2.56 -3.31
N GLN A 323 13.40 2.35 -4.54
CA GLN A 323 13.68 1.18 -5.39
C GLN A 323 13.27 -0.17 -4.77
N THR A 324 12.51 -0.16 -3.69
CA THR A 324 11.97 -1.40 -3.13
C THR A 324 10.90 -1.98 -4.05
N THR A 325 11.01 -3.25 -4.40
CA THR A 325 10.09 -3.90 -5.32
C THR A 325 9.42 -5.10 -4.65
N LYS A 326 8.09 -5.21 -4.80
CA LYS A 326 7.34 -6.37 -4.32
C LYS A 326 7.34 -7.47 -5.40
N ILE A 327 7.85 -8.65 -5.05
CA ILE A 327 7.99 -9.79 -5.96
C ILE A 327 7.31 -11.00 -5.30
N ARG A 328 6.29 -11.58 -5.94
CA ARG A 328 5.54 -12.74 -5.40
C ARG A 328 5.10 -12.53 -3.94
N GLY A 329 4.63 -11.32 -3.61
CA GLY A 329 4.17 -10.96 -2.26
C GLY A 329 5.26 -10.53 -1.27
N MET A 330 6.55 -10.70 -1.60
CA MET A 330 7.68 -10.33 -0.74
C MET A 330 8.33 -9.04 -1.22
N PHE A 331 8.72 -8.16 -0.30
CA PHE A 331 9.48 -6.97 -0.64
C PHE A 331 10.98 -7.29 -0.73
N VAL A 332 11.59 -6.88 -1.84
CA VAL A 332 13.04 -6.95 -2.04
C VAL A 332 13.60 -5.52 -2.05
N HIS A 333 14.62 -5.30 -1.23
CA HIS A 333 15.22 -3.99 -1.01
C HIS A 333 16.63 -3.91 -1.59
N PRO A 334 17.12 -2.74 -2.01
CA PRO A 334 18.51 -2.56 -2.46
C PRO A 334 19.56 -3.05 -1.46
N ALA A 335 19.29 -2.91 -0.16
CA ALA A 335 20.18 -3.41 0.88
C ALA A 335 20.41 -4.94 0.83
N GLN A 336 19.39 -5.71 0.42
CA GLN A 336 19.52 -7.17 0.25
C GLN A 336 20.41 -7.51 -0.94
N VAL A 337 20.30 -6.77 -2.04
CA VAL A 337 21.21 -6.93 -3.19
C VAL A 337 22.65 -6.59 -2.78
N ALA A 338 22.85 -5.51 -2.04
CA ALA A 338 24.16 -5.13 -1.52
C ALA A 338 24.74 -6.19 -0.56
N GLU A 339 23.90 -6.82 0.26
CA GLU A 339 24.33 -7.93 1.12
C GLU A 339 24.80 -9.14 0.31
N ILE A 340 24.07 -9.49 -0.76
CA ILE A 340 24.49 -10.57 -1.67
C ILE A 340 25.85 -10.23 -2.28
N VAL A 341 26.02 -9.03 -2.84
CA VAL A 341 27.31 -8.60 -3.45
C VAL A 341 28.45 -8.71 -2.44
N LYS A 342 28.27 -8.31 -1.19
CA LYS A 342 29.31 -8.38 -0.14
C LYS A 342 29.79 -9.80 0.17
N ARG A 343 28.97 -10.83 -0.12
CA ARG A 343 29.35 -12.23 0.14
C ARG A 343 30.33 -12.79 -0.91
N PHE A 344 30.49 -12.10 -2.06
CA PHE A 344 31.28 -12.57 -3.18
C PHE A 344 32.30 -11.54 -3.63
N PRO A 345 33.57 -11.68 -3.25
CA PRO A 345 34.64 -10.76 -3.67
C PRO A 345 34.84 -10.69 -5.18
N GLU A 346 34.40 -11.72 -5.92
CA GLU A 346 34.46 -11.82 -7.39
C GLU A 346 33.44 -10.91 -8.08
N VAL A 347 32.46 -10.37 -7.33
CA VAL A 347 31.35 -9.56 -7.83
C VAL A 347 31.65 -8.08 -7.57
N SER A 348 31.71 -7.30 -8.63
CA SER A 348 31.95 -5.85 -8.54
C SER A 348 30.65 -5.02 -8.43
N LYS A 349 29.58 -5.47 -9.10
CA LYS A 349 28.28 -4.79 -9.13
C LYS A 349 27.16 -5.80 -9.39
N ALA A 350 25.98 -5.53 -8.91
CA ALA A 350 24.81 -6.32 -9.26
C ALA A 350 23.57 -5.41 -9.45
N ARG A 351 22.66 -5.88 -10.31
CA ARG A 351 21.34 -5.30 -10.52
C ARG A 351 20.30 -6.41 -10.53
N LEU A 352 19.29 -6.26 -9.69
CA LEU A 352 18.11 -7.11 -9.72
C LEU A 352 17.12 -6.56 -10.74
N ILE A 353 16.74 -7.37 -11.72
CA ILE A 353 15.73 -7.01 -12.72
C ILE A 353 14.49 -7.87 -12.46
N VAL A 354 13.36 -7.21 -12.31
CA VAL A 354 12.06 -7.85 -12.14
C VAL A 354 11.27 -7.68 -13.43
N THR A 355 10.88 -8.81 -14.01
CA THR A 355 10.11 -8.89 -15.26
C THR A 355 8.88 -9.75 -15.03
N GLY A 356 8.09 -9.96 -16.05
CA GLY A 356 6.93 -10.83 -16.05
C GLY A 356 5.63 -10.07 -16.21
N GLU A 357 4.58 -10.85 -16.41
CA GLU A 357 3.19 -10.38 -16.39
C GLU A 357 2.63 -10.56 -14.98
N MET A 358 1.52 -9.89 -14.70
CA MET A 358 0.87 -9.92 -13.38
C MET A 358 0.64 -11.36 -12.89
N ALA A 359 0.91 -11.59 -11.60
CA ALA A 359 0.91 -12.87 -10.90
C ALA A 359 2.01 -13.87 -11.34
N ASN A 360 2.85 -13.52 -12.32
CA ASN A 360 3.98 -14.35 -12.76
C ASN A 360 5.29 -13.54 -12.74
N ASP A 361 5.58 -12.92 -11.60
CA ASP A 361 6.82 -12.18 -11.40
C ASP A 361 8.04 -13.08 -11.61
N GLN A 362 8.94 -12.67 -12.50
CA GLN A 362 10.26 -13.26 -12.70
C GLN A 362 11.31 -12.33 -12.11
N MET A 363 12.31 -12.90 -11.50
CA MET A 363 13.39 -12.18 -10.84
C MET A 363 14.74 -12.71 -11.35
N ALA A 364 15.56 -11.83 -11.87
CA ALA A 364 16.91 -12.15 -12.33
C ALA A 364 17.93 -11.20 -11.70
N LEU A 365 18.97 -11.73 -11.05
CA LEU A 365 20.11 -10.96 -10.57
C LEU A 365 21.22 -10.97 -11.61
N HIS A 366 21.47 -9.81 -12.22
CA HIS A 366 22.60 -9.61 -13.13
C HIS A 366 23.82 -9.19 -12.31
N VAL A 367 24.92 -9.90 -12.45
CA VAL A 367 26.12 -9.80 -11.60
C VAL A 367 27.34 -9.52 -12.47
N GLU A 368 27.96 -8.34 -12.29
CA GLU A 368 29.22 -8.00 -12.95
C GLU A 368 30.38 -8.76 -12.32
N THR A 369 31.09 -9.52 -13.13
CA THR A 369 32.27 -10.30 -12.73
C THR A 369 33.30 -10.38 -13.86
N GLY A 370 34.56 -10.64 -13.50
CA GLY A 370 35.62 -10.92 -14.49
C GLY A 370 35.58 -12.34 -15.05
N VAL A 371 34.72 -13.23 -14.50
CA VAL A 371 34.68 -14.68 -14.90
C VAL A 371 33.25 -15.01 -15.30
N LEU A 372 32.97 -14.92 -16.61
CA LEU A 372 31.61 -15.04 -17.16
C LEU A 372 31.09 -16.49 -17.26
N ALA A 373 31.95 -17.47 -17.23
CA ALA A 373 31.59 -18.89 -17.43
C ALA A 373 31.76 -19.74 -16.14
N ASP A 374 31.62 -19.11 -14.96
CA ASP A 374 31.74 -19.82 -13.67
C ASP A 374 30.36 -20.27 -13.17
N GLU A 375 29.95 -21.49 -13.54
CA GLU A 375 28.70 -22.10 -13.07
C GLU A 375 28.71 -22.32 -11.53
N GLY A 376 29.88 -22.49 -10.92
CA GLY A 376 30.02 -22.60 -9.47
C GLY A 376 29.71 -21.28 -8.77
N LEU A 377 30.20 -20.16 -9.29
CA LEU A 377 29.84 -18.80 -8.78
C LEU A 377 28.36 -18.54 -8.96
N LYS A 378 27.82 -18.84 -10.15
CA LYS A 378 26.40 -18.67 -10.46
C LYS A 378 25.49 -19.42 -9.47
N ALA A 379 25.80 -20.67 -9.17
CA ALA A 379 25.06 -21.49 -8.20
C ALA A 379 25.14 -20.90 -6.78
N ARG A 380 26.33 -20.52 -6.31
CA ARG A 380 26.51 -19.90 -4.98
C ARG A 380 25.77 -18.58 -4.85
N VAL A 381 25.76 -17.75 -5.90
CA VAL A 381 25.01 -16.49 -5.93
C VAL A 381 23.50 -16.77 -5.90
N ALA A 382 23.01 -17.76 -6.65
CA ALA A 382 21.59 -18.15 -6.63
C ALA A 382 21.13 -18.64 -5.24
N ASP A 383 21.97 -19.39 -4.53
CA ASP A 383 21.70 -19.78 -3.15
C ASP A 383 21.68 -18.58 -2.21
N ALA A 384 22.59 -17.61 -2.37
CA ALA A 384 22.59 -16.37 -1.59
C ALA A 384 21.35 -15.51 -1.89
N VAL A 385 20.89 -15.42 -3.14
CA VAL A 385 19.63 -14.75 -3.51
C VAL A 385 18.47 -15.38 -2.74
N ARG A 386 18.35 -16.69 -2.75
CA ARG A 386 17.28 -17.39 -2.03
C ARG A 386 17.39 -17.19 -0.50
N ASP A 387 18.58 -17.24 0.03
CA ASP A 387 18.83 -17.07 1.47
C ASP A 387 18.47 -15.66 1.96
N VAL A 388 18.88 -14.63 1.24
CA VAL A 388 18.70 -13.23 1.62
C VAL A 388 17.28 -12.73 1.31
N THR A 389 16.75 -13.03 0.13
CA THR A 389 15.43 -12.50 -0.31
C THR A 389 14.27 -13.43 0.03
N LYS A 390 14.51 -14.67 0.40
CA LYS A 390 13.54 -15.78 0.54
C LYS A 390 12.81 -16.12 -0.76
N LEU A 391 13.31 -15.63 -1.89
CA LEU A 391 12.77 -15.88 -3.23
C LEU A 391 13.80 -16.60 -4.10
N ARG A 392 13.31 -17.40 -5.04
CA ARG A 392 14.14 -17.97 -6.10
C ARG A 392 14.19 -16.99 -7.28
N GLY A 393 15.40 -16.72 -7.78
CA GLY A 393 15.64 -15.89 -8.95
C GLY A 393 16.71 -16.51 -9.83
N GLU A 394 16.72 -16.13 -11.10
CA GLU A 394 17.81 -16.47 -12.01
C GLU A 394 19.05 -15.62 -11.69
N VAL A 395 20.24 -16.09 -12.08
CA VAL A 395 21.48 -15.34 -11.96
C VAL A 395 22.16 -15.31 -13.32
N HIS A 396 22.51 -14.11 -13.77
CA HIS A 396 23.23 -13.87 -15.02
C HIS A 396 24.59 -13.23 -14.72
N LEU A 397 25.66 -13.93 -15.03
CA LEU A 397 27.01 -13.36 -14.98
C LEU A 397 27.22 -12.48 -16.20
N VAL A 398 27.54 -11.21 -16.01
CA VAL A 398 27.74 -10.23 -17.07
C VAL A 398 29.12 -9.58 -16.97
N ALA A 399 29.60 -9.04 -18.08
CA ALA A 399 30.93 -8.41 -18.12
C ALA A 399 30.99 -7.17 -17.22
N GLN A 400 32.15 -6.90 -16.63
CA GLN A 400 32.38 -5.68 -15.84
C GLN A 400 32.09 -4.46 -16.69
N GLY A 401 31.38 -3.48 -16.09
CA GLY A 401 30.98 -2.23 -16.75
C GLY A 401 29.78 -2.34 -17.69
N SER A 402 29.14 -3.53 -17.81
CA SER A 402 27.97 -3.71 -18.67
C SER A 402 26.65 -3.20 -18.05
N LEU A 403 26.56 -3.14 -16.74
CA LEU A 403 25.39 -2.59 -16.05
C LEU A 403 25.43 -1.06 -16.04
N ALA A 404 24.35 -0.42 -16.48
CA ALA A 404 24.26 1.03 -16.54
C ALA A 404 24.60 1.69 -15.18
N ASN A 405 25.30 2.82 -15.22
CA ASN A 405 25.69 3.57 -14.03
C ASN A 405 24.66 4.65 -13.70
N ASP A 406 23.39 4.25 -13.55
CA ASP A 406 22.21 5.12 -13.36
C ASP A 406 21.69 5.11 -11.89
N GLY A 407 22.45 4.52 -10.97
CA GLY A 407 22.08 4.42 -9.55
C GLY A 407 20.99 3.38 -9.25
N LYS A 408 20.50 2.66 -10.26
CA LYS A 408 19.49 1.62 -10.03
C LYS A 408 20.14 0.31 -9.61
N VAL A 409 19.80 -0.14 -8.42
CA VAL A 409 20.14 -1.46 -7.86
C VAL A 409 19.04 -2.46 -8.14
N ILE A 410 17.78 -2.02 -8.11
CA ILE A 410 16.61 -2.81 -8.50
C ILE A 410 15.90 -2.09 -9.65
N GLU A 411 15.62 -2.81 -10.71
CA GLU A 411 14.87 -2.34 -11.87
C GLU A 411 13.57 -3.16 -11.99
N ASP A 412 12.44 -2.48 -11.82
CA ASP A 412 11.14 -3.05 -12.09
C ASP A 412 10.79 -2.81 -13.56
N ALA A 413 11.03 -3.85 -14.38
CA ALA A 413 10.81 -3.83 -15.82
C ALA A 413 9.50 -4.56 -16.21
N ARG A 414 8.58 -4.77 -15.25
CA ARG A 414 7.27 -5.35 -15.55
C ARG A 414 6.47 -4.38 -16.40
N SER A 415 5.83 -4.90 -17.44
CA SER A 415 4.89 -4.10 -18.23
C SER A 415 3.54 -4.07 -17.53
N TYR A 416 3.12 -2.90 -17.13
CA TYR A 416 1.78 -2.61 -16.60
C TYR A 416 0.86 -2.05 -17.71
N GLN A 417 1.13 -2.42 -18.99
CA GLN A 417 0.31 -2.01 -20.13
C GLN A 417 -0.92 -2.89 -20.30
#